data_1695ac6185e6e3e05dee6a826dce4bfe
#
_entry.id   1695ac6185e6e3e05dee6a826dce4bfe
#
_cell.length_a   1.000
_cell.length_b   1.000
_cell.length_c   1.000
_cell.angle_alpha   90.00
_cell.angle_beta   90.00
_cell.angle_gamma   90.00
#
_symmetry.space_group_name_H-M   'P 1'
#
loop_
_entity.id
_entity.type
_entity.pdbx_description
1 polymer ?
#
loop_
_entity_poly.entity_id
_entity_poly.type
_entity_poly.pdbx_seq_one_letter_code
_entity_poly.pdbx_strand_id
1 'polypeptide(L)'
;FLDGLSRTGVMGILKHVPGMGRVTTDTHYGLATIDTPVDVLGQTDWVPFGAISGTHWMMTAHVVLSAWDDQPVTTSTASINAIREHFNDPMIISDCLTMVAIEGSIEARVENTLNAGVDLALFSNGSNEERNRAVLAAGEPRMVRESLESLQPLSSEARAHQIAKLQARMGTQTKTADPTWDRPS
;
A
#
# COMPACT_ATOMS: atom_id res chain seq x y z
N PHE A 1 -12.15 2.27 -11.45
CA PHE A 1 -10.83 2.90 -11.38
C PHE A 1 -9.72 1.87 -11.64
N LEU A 2 -9.63 0.80 -10.84
CA LEU A 2 -8.60 -0.25 -10.98
C LEU A 2 -8.63 -0.95 -12.36
N ASP A 3 -9.81 -1.26 -12.87
CA ASP A 3 -9.97 -1.75 -14.25
C ASP A 3 -9.37 -0.80 -15.31
N GLY A 4 -9.52 0.50 -15.07
CA GLY A 4 -8.93 1.49 -15.95
C GLY A 4 -7.39 1.49 -15.90
N LEU A 5 -6.81 1.33 -14.71
CA LEU A 5 -5.37 1.18 -14.53
C LEU A 5 -4.85 -0.10 -15.20
N SER A 6 -5.49 -1.25 -14.93
CA SER A 6 -5.08 -2.54 -15.50
C SER A 6 -5.10 -2.54 -17.03
N ARG A 7 -6.12 -1.95 -17.65
CA ARG A 7 -6.20 -1.80 -19.12
C ARG A 7 -5.09 -0.95 -19.72
N THR A 8 -4.41 -0.17 -18.92
CA THR A 8 -3.29 0.68 -19.35
C THR A 8 -1.93 0.14 -18.95
N GLY A 9 -1.87 -1.09 -18.42
CA GLY A 9 -0.64 -1.70 -17.92
C GLY A 9 -0.13 -1.09 -16.62
N VAL A 10 -1.00 -0.39 -15.88
CA VAL A 10 -0.67 0.18 -14.57
C VAL A 10 -1.26 -0.70 -13.48
N MET A 11 -0.42 -1.17 -12.57
CA MET A 11 -0.87 -1.93 -11.42
C MET A 11 -1.50 -0.99 -10.37
N GLY A 12 -2.68 -1.37 -9.89
CA GLY A 12 -3.32 -0.69 -8.77
C GLY A 12 -2.93 -1.30 -7.43
N ILE A 13 -2.83 -0.48 -6.41
CA ILE A 13 -2.61 -0.91 -5.02
C ILE A 13 -3.84 -0.55 -4.20
N LEU A 14 -4.44 -1.56 -3.56
CA LEU A 14 -5.52 -1.35 -2.60
C LEU A 14 -4.94 -0.95 -1.24
N LYS A 15 -5.47 0.11 -0.62
CA LYS A 15 -4.93 0.59 0.64
C LYS A 15 -5.97 1.24 1.54
N HIS A 16 -5.70 1.19 2.83
CA HIS A 16 -4.67 0.43 3.55
C HIS A 16 -5.34 -0.75 4.23
N VAL A 17 -4.88 -1.97 3.93
CA VAL A 17 -5.43 -3.19 4.52
C VAL A 17 -4.91 -3.39 5.96
N PRO A 18 -5.74 -3.80 6.91
CA PRO A 18 -7.13 -4.30 6.81
C PRO A 18 -8.23 -3.22 6.94
N GLY A 19 -7.93 -1.97 6.69
CA GLY A 19 -8.85 -0.84 6.83
C GLY A 19 -8.45 0.08 7.97
N MET A 20 -8.65 1.38 7.78
CA MET A 20 -8.29 2.42 8.75
C MET A 20 -9.50 3.27 9.18
N GLY A 21 -10.71 2.94 8.72
CA GLY A 21 -11.89 3.75 8.96
C GLY A 21 -12.33 3.85 10.44
N ARG A 22 -11.80 2.97 11.28
CA ARG A 22 -12.13 2.93 12.71
C ARG A 22 -11.07 3.56 13.62
N VAL A 23 -9.91 3.95 13.08
CA VAL A 23 -8.87 4.60 13.88
C VAL A 23 -9.24 6.06 14.15
N THR A 24 -8.95 6.50 15.37
CA THR A 24 -9.18 7.88 15.82
C THR A 24 -7.89 8.69 15.89
N THR A 25 -6.74 8.02 15.68
CA THR A 25 -5.40 8.61 15.71
C THR A 25 -4.79 8.54 14.32
N ASP A 26 -4.16 9.62 13.88
CA ASP A 26 -3.40 9.63 12.64
C ASP A 26 -2.12 8.79 12.80
N THR A 27 -1.97 7.76 11.99
CA THR A 27 -0.85 6.82 12.02
C THR A 27 0.50 7.43 11.62
N HIS A 28 0.52 8.65 11.09
CA HIS A 28 1.74 9.42 10.92
C HIS A 28 2.35 9.85 12.26
N TYR A 29 1.54 9.97 13.31
CA TYR A 29 1.97 10.45 14.63
C TYR A 29 1.96 9.41 15.73
N GLY A 30 1.42 8.23 15.48
CA GLY A 30 1.39 7.15 16.48
C GLY A 30 0.71 5.88 15.98
N LEU A 31 0.94 4.81 16.72
CA LEU A 31 0.31 3.51 16.45
C LEU A 31 -1.13 3.52 16.97
N ALA A 32 -2.07 3.18 16.10
CA ALA A 32 -3.48 3.06 16.44
C ALA A 32 -3.87 1.58 16.59
N THR A 33 -4.87 1.30 17.44
CA THR A 33 -5.41 -0.04 17.65
C THR A 33 -6.87 -0.11 17.21
N ILE A 34 -7.23 -1.22 16.58
CA ILE A 34 -8.60 -1.57 16.16
C ILE A 34 -9.00 -2.81 16.94
N ASP A 35 -9.96 -2.65 17.86
CA ASP A 35 -10.49 -3.74 18.73
C ASP A 35 -11.78 -4.35 18.19
N THR A 36 -12.10 -4.13 16.92
CA THR A 36 -13.33 -4.63 16.31
C THR A 36 -13.19 -6.12 15.99
N PRO A 37 -14.19 -6.95 16.34
CA PRO A 37 -14.19 -8.37 16.00
C PRO A 37 -14.11 -8.65 14.50
N VAL A 38 -13.46 -9.76 14.12
CA VAL A 38 -13.23 -10.17 12.73
C VAL A 38 -14.53 -10.30 11.93
N ASP A 39 -15.58 -10.87 12.52
CA ASP A 39 -16.88 -11.05 11.88
C ASP A 39 -17.55 -9.72 11.51
N VAL A 40 -17.38 -8.69 12.33
CA VAL A 40 -17.86 -7.33 12.05
C VAL A 40 -17.03 -6.70 10.92
N LEU A 41 -15.70 -6.80 10.99
CA LEU A 41 -14.81 -6.28 9.94
C LEU A 41 -15.08 -6.95 8.60
N GLY A 42 -15.29 -8.26 8.58
CA GLY A 42 -15.62 -9.02 7.38
C GLY A 42 -16.92 -8.59 6.70
N GLN A 43 -17.89 -8.10 7.48
CA GLN A 43 -19.17 -7.62 6.98
C GLN A 43 -19.16 -6.12 6.61
N THR A 44 -18.13 -5.38 6.99
CA THR A 44 -18.06 -3.92 6.83
C THR A 44 -16.77 -3.48 6.16
N ASP A 45 -15.70 -3.33 6.92
CA ASP A 45 -14.43 -2.70 6.50
C ASP A 45 -13.72 -3.49 5.40
N TRP A 46 -13.84 -4.82 5.39
CA TRP A 46 -13.14 -5.69 4.42
C TRP A 46 -13.91 -5.90 3.12
N VAL A 47 -15.21 -5.60 3.09
CA VAL A 47 -16.04 -5.77 1.89
C VAL A 47 -15.44 -5.09 0.66
N PRO A 48 -14.96 -3.84 0.71
CA PRO A 48 -14.34 -3.19 -0.45
C PRO A 48 -13.07 -3.89 -0.94
N PHE A 49 -12.26 -4.43 -0.02
CA PHE A 49 -11.03 -5.16 -0.39
C PHE A 49 -11.37 -6.49 -1.04
N GLY A 50 -12.32 -7.26 -0.48
CA GLY A 50 -12.75 -8.54 -1.01
C GLY A 50 -13.43 -8.43 -2.37
N ALA A 51 -14.21 -7.37 -2.61
CA ALA A 51 -14.91 -7.15 -3.87
C ALA A 51 -13.96 -6.90 -5.07
N ILE A 52 -12.69 -6.56 -4.80
CA ILE A 52 -11.70 -6.22 -5.82
C ILE A 52 -10.56 -7.27 -5.81
N SER A 53 -10.74 -8.35 -5.08
CA SER A 53 -9.72 -9.40 -4.93
C SER A 53 -9.42 -10.10 -6.26
N GLY A 54 -8.18 -10.48 -6.44
CA GLY A 54 -7.80 -11.42 -7.50
C GLY A 54 -6.49 -11.13 -8.22
N THR A 55 -6.02 -9.89 -8.33
CA THR A 55 -4.76 -9.58 -9.03
C THR A 55 -4.12 -8.29 -8.55
N HIS A 56 -4.59 -7.73 -7.44
CA HIS A 56 -4.11 -6.43 -7.00
C HIS A 56 -3.15 -6.56 -5.84
N TRP A 57 -2.26 -5.60 -5.77
CA TRP A 57 -1.40 -5.42 -4.64
C TRP A 57 -2.18 -4.78 -3.50
N MET A 58 -1.84 -5.15 -2.29
CA MET A 58 -2.41 -4.57 -1.08
C MET A 58 -1.31 -3.92 -0.24
N MET A 59 -1.54 -2.69 0.18
CA MET A 59 -0.65 -1.98 1.09
C MET A 59 -1.17 -2.13 2.52
N THR A 60 -0.28 -2.55 3.43
CA THR A 60 -0.65 -2.69 4.85
C THR A 60 -0.87 -1.34 5.52
N ALA A 61 -1.75 -1.31 6.52
CA ALA A 61 -1.86 -0.21 7.47
C ALA A 61 -0.90 -0.41 8.64
N HIS A 62 -0.29 0.66 9.15
CA HIS A 62 0.46 0.64 10.40
C HIS A 62 -0.51 0.78 11.59
N VAL A 63 -1.28 -0.26 11.83
CA VAL A 63 -2.23 -0.36 12.95
C VAL A 63 -2.08 -1.70 13.65
N VAL A 64 -2.48 -1.79 14.91
CA VAL A 64 -2.72 -3.06 15.58
C VAL A 64 -4.16 -3.48 15.33
N LEU A 65 -4.38 -4.70 14.88
CA LEU A 65 -5.70 -5.31 14.85
C LEU A 65 -5.74 -6.40 15.92
N SER A 66 -6.29 -6.07 17.09
CA SER A 66 -6.27 -6.94 18.29
C SER A 66 -6.87 -8.32 18.07
N ALA A 67 -7.77 -8.45 17.07
CA ALA A 67 -8.35 -9.73 16.70
C ALA A 67 -7.37 -10.69 16.00
N TRP A 68 -6.23 -10.18 15.50
CA TRP A 68 -5.20 -10.99 14.83
C TRP A 68 -3.91 -11.09 15.64
N ASP A 69 -3.44 -9.95 16.22
CA ASP A 69 -2.18 -9.87 16.96
C ASP A 69 -2.15 -8.60 17.83
N ASP A 70 -1.22 -8.55 18.78
CA ASP A 70 -0.87 -7.36 19.54
C ASP A 70 0.23 -6.51 18.88
N GLN A 71 0.82 -7.00 17.79
CA GLN A 71 1.83 -6.31 16.98
C GLN A 71 1.18 -5.52 15.83
N PRO A 72 1.85 -4.48 15.32
CA PRO A 72 1.40 -3.80 14.11
C PRO A 72 1.22 -4.78 12.93
N VAL A 73 0.12 -4.68 12.20
CA VAL A 73 -0.20 -5.54 11.04
C VAL A 73 0.99 -5.70 10.11
N THR A 74 1.72 -4.63 9.83
CA THR A 74 2.87 -4.63 8.91
C THR A 74 4.03 -5.52 9.37
N THR A 75 4.20 -5.72 10.68
CA THR A 75 5.32 -6.49 11.26
C THR A 75 4.87 -7.80 11.94
N SER A 76 3.59 -8.12 11.87
CA SER A 76 2.99 -9.32 12.43
C SER A 76 2.83 -10.43 11.40
N THR A 77 3.51 -11.55 11.59
CA THR A 77 3.34 -12.75 10.75
C THR A 77 1.91 -13.28 10.79
N ALA A 78 1.26 -13.23 11.94
CA ALA A 78 -0.14 -13.66 12.09
C ALA A 78 -1.07 -12.80 11.24
N SER A 79 -0.90 -11.47 11.30
CA SER A 79 -1.70 -10.53 10.52
C SER A 79 -1.46 -10.65 9.01
N ILE A 80 -0.21 -10.82 8.58
CA ILE A 80 0.11 -10.99 7.15
C ILE A 80 -0.49 -12.29 6.61
N ASN A 81 -0.41 -13.39 7.37
CA ASN A 81 -1.06 -14.65 7.00
C ASN A 81 -2.58 -14.51 6.91
N ALA A 82 -3.21 -13.81 7.86
CA ALA A 82 -4.64 -13.54 7.83
C ALA A 82 -5.05 -12.70 6.61
N ILE A 83 -4.27 -11.69 6.22
CA ILE A 83 -4.49 -10.93 4.97
C ILE A 83 -4.44 -11.85 3.75
N ARG A 84 -3.44 -12.72 3.66
CA ARG A 84 -3.31 -13.66 2.54
C ARG A 84 -4.51 -14.61 2.45
N GLU A 85 -4.93 -15.14 3.59
CA GLU A 85 -6.08 -16.05 3.67
C GLU A 85 -7.39 -15.36 3.29
N HIS A 86 -7.66 -14.16 3.83
CA HIS A 86 -8.93 -13.45 3.60
C HIS A 86 -9.04 -12.84 2.20
N PHE A 87 -7.93 -12.45 1.58
CA PHE A 87 -7.93 -11.70 0.32
C PHE A 87 -7.29 -12.46 -0.86
N ASN A 88 -7.30 -13.80 -0.81
CA ASN A 88 -6.84 -14.66 -1.89
C ASN A 88 -5.37 -14.43 -2.30
N ASP A 89 -4.50 -14.41 -1.31
CA ASP A 89 -3.04 -14.36 -1.45
C ASP A 89 -2.51 -13.18 -2.29
N PRO A 90 -2.83 -11.93 -1.95
CA PRO A 90 -2.36 -10.77 -2.69
C PRO A 90 -0.85 -10.59 -2.56
N MET A 91 -0.26 -9.84 -3.47
CA MET A 91 1.06 -9.24 -3.26
C MET A 91 0.94 -8.15 -2.20
N ILE A 92 1.77 -8.20 -1.17
CA ILE A 92 1.70 -7.28 -0.03
C ILE A 92 2.89 -6.33 -0.04
N ILE A 93 2.60 -5.03 -0.04
CA ILE A 93 3.59 -3.97 0.19
C ILE A 93 3.32 -3.32 1.55
N SER A 94 4.36 -2.97 2.29
CA SER A 94 4.16 -2.19 3.51
C SER A 94 3.73 -0.76 3.20
N ASP A 95 3.07 -0.07 4.13
CA ASP A 95 3.11 1.39 4.16
C ASP A 95 4.53 1.88 4.48
N CYS A 96 4.76 3.16 4.39
CA CYS A 96 6.11 3.72 4.48
C CYS A 96 6.74 3.49 5.86
N LEU A 97 7.86 2.76 5.90
CA LEU A 97 8.56 2.40 7.14
C LEU A 97 9.28 3.59 7.82
N THR A 98 9.21 4.80 7.24
CA THR A 98 9.68 6.02 7.92
C THR A 98 8.64 6.59 8.89
N MET A 99 7.39 6.10 8.87
CA MET A 99 6.33 6.56 9.76
C MET A 99 6.61 6.19 11.22
N VAL A 100 6.18 7.05 12.13
CA VAL A 100 6.42 6.90 13.58
C VAL A 100 5.71 5.69 14.18
N ALA A 101 4.62 5.25 13.56
CA ALA A 101 3.84 4.10 14.04
C ALA A 101 4.63 2.78 14.09
N ILE A 102 5.72 2.64 13.33
CA ILE A 102 6.63 1.48 13.43
C ILE A 102 7.88 1.87 14.20
N GLU A 103 8.08 1.24 15.34
CA GLU A 103 9.20 1.50 16.22
C GLU A 103 10.50 0.79 15.75
N GLY A 104 11.64 1.23 16.28
CA GLY A 104 12.94 0.64 16.04
C GLY A 104 13.81 1.38 15.03
N SER A 105 15.02 0.84 14.80
CA SER A 105 15.94 1.34 13.78
C SER A 105 15.42 1.04 12.37
N ILE A 106 15.96 1.70 11.37
CA ILE A 106 15.61 1.47 9.95
C ILE A 106 15.77 -0.02 9.60
N GLU A 107 16.87 -0.60 10.02
CA GLU A 107 17.19 -2.02 9.78
C GLU A 107 16.13 -2.93 10.40
N ALA A 108 15.83 -2.72 11.69
CA ALA A 108 14.84 -3.52 12.40
C ALA A 108 13.44 -3.41 11.77
N ARG A 109 13.03 -2.21 11.34
CA ARG A 109 11.75 -2.00 10.66
C ARG A 109 11.66 -2.79 9.36
N VAL A 110 12.71 -2.75 8.54
CA VAL A 110 12.79 -3.47 7.26
C VAL A 110 12.81 -4.98 7.50
N GLU A 111 13.70 -5.46 8.36
CA GLU A 111 13.86 -6.88 8.67
C GLU A 111 12.57 -7.48 9.25
N ASN A 112 11.95 -6.83 10.24
CA ASN A 112 10.71 -7.29 10.85
C ASN A 112 9.57 -7.35 9.83
N THR A 113 9.44 -6.33 8.97
CA THR A 113 8.44 -6.29 7.91
C THR A 113 8.59 -7.45 6.93
N LEU A 114 9.79 -7.67 6.42
CA LEU A 114 10.06 -8.74 5.46
C LEU A 114 9.94 -10.13 6.12
N ASN A 115 10.36 -10.27 7.38
CA ASN A 115 10.24 -11.51 8.15
C ASN A 115 8.78 -11.84 8.51
N ALA A 116 7.91 -10.83 8.65
CA ALA A 116 6.47 -11.02 8.81
C ALA A 116 5.82 -11.63 7.55
N GLY A 117 6.49 -11.59 6.40
CA GLY A 117 5.98 -12.14 5.14
C GLY A 117 5.45 -11.11 4.15
N VAL A 118 5.71 -9.83 4.38
CA VAL A 118 5.46 -8.75 3.40
C VAL A 118 6.40 -8.95 2.20
N ASP A 119 5.89 -8.80 0.98
CA ASP A 119 6.68 -9.03 -0.24
C ASP A 119 7.62 -7.85 -0.54
N LEU A 120 7.17 -6.62 -0.30
CA LEU A 120 7.94 -5.39 -0.52
C LEU A 120 7.87 -4.44 0.67
N ALA A 121 9.02 -4.03 1.18
CA ALA A 121 9.15 -3.00 2.20
C ALA A 121 9.26 -1.61 1.53
N LEU A 122 8.34 -0.69 1.84
CA LEU A 122 8.33 0.66 1.28
C LEU A 122 9.11 1.62 2.18
N PHE A 123 10.12 2.28 1.60
CA PHE A 123 10.90 3.33 2.25
C PHE A 123 10.94 4.58 1.37
N SER A 124 9.92 5.46 1.46
CA SER A 124 9.72 6.55 0.51
C SER A 124 10.40 7.87 0.92
N ASN A 125 10.53 8.12 2.22
CA ASN A 125 11.13 9.33 2.77
C ASN A 125 12.51 9.01 3.38
N GLY A 126 13.25 10.03 3.76
CA GLY A 126 14.57 9.90 4.36
C GLY A 126 15.73 10.30 3.44
N SER A 127 16.90 10.41 4.03
CA SER A 127 18.15 10.73 3.34
C SER A 127 18.63 9.56 2.44
N ASN A 128 19.60 9.83 1.58
CA ASN A 128 20.23 8.77 0.77
C ASN A 128 20.94 7.73 1.65
N GLU A 129 21.52 8.15 2.76
CA GLU A 129 22.15 7.25 3.73
C GLU A 129 21.13 6.29 4.36
N GLU A 130 20.00 6.82 4.80
CA GLU A 130 18.91 6.02 5.36
C GLU A 130 18.33 5.04 4.35
N ARG A 131 18.14 5.46 3.09
CA ARG A 131 17.71 4.56 2.01
C ARG A 131 18.72 3.44 1.75
N ASN A 132 20.01 3.76 1.75
CA ASN A 132 21.05 2.73 1.59
C ASN A 132 21.03 1.73 2.74
N ARG A 133 20.84 2.17 3.99
CA ARG A 133 20.68 1.29 5.16
C ARG A 133 19.45 0.39 5.01
N ALA A 134 18.33 0.94 4.57
CA ALA A 134 17.12 0.16 4.32
C ALA A 134 17.33 -0.91 3.24
N VAL A 135 18.01 -0.59 2.14
CA VAL A 135 18.32 -1.54 1.07
C VAL A 135 19.25 -2.65 1.56
N LEU A 136 20.30 -2.29 2.33
CA LEU A 136 21.23 -3.28 2.90
C LEU A 136 20.52 -4.22 3.89
N ALA A 137 19.62 -3.70 4.70
CA ALA A 137 18.83 -4.49 5.65
C ALA A 137 17.84 -5.43 4.95
N ALA A 138 17.31 -5.05 3.78
CA ALA A 138 16.45 -5.92 2.99
C ALA A 138 17.19 -7.15 2.44
N GLY A 139 18.50 -7.07 2.27
CA GLY A 139 19.34 -8.17 1.76
C GLY A 139 19.11 -8.46 0.28
N GLU A 140 19.36 -9.72 -0.10
CA GLU A 140 19.11 -10.17 -1.48
C GLU A 140 17.62 -10.12 -1.82
N PRO A 141 17.28 -9.75 -3.06
CA PRO A 141 15.88 -9.72 -3.50
C PRO A 141 15.22 -11.09 -3.28
N ARG A 142 14.18 -11.12 -2.47
CA ARG A 142 13.32 -12.31 -2.39
C ARG A 142 12.59 -12.41 -3.72
N MET A 143 12.37 -13.64 -4.21
CA MET A 143 11.67 -13.85 -5.49
C MET A 143 10.38 -13.00 -5.50
N VAL A 144 10.34 -12.03 -6.37
CA VAL A 144 9.12 -11.29 -6.63
C VAL A 144 8.22 -12.25 -7.41
N ARG A 145 7.01 -12.47 -6.89
CA ARG A 145 6.06 -13.39 -7.52
C ARG A 145 5.84 -13.01 -8.99
N GLU A 146 5.55 -14.00 -9.81
CA GLU A 146 5.33 -13.90 -11.28
C GLU A 146 4.37 -12.76 -11.71
N SER A 147 3.58 -12.23 -10.77
CA SER A 147 2.66 -11.11 -11.03
C SER A 147 3.33 -9.82 -11.54
N LEU A 148 4.64 -9.64 -11.33
CA LEU A 148 5.38 -8.51 -11.92
C LEU A 148 5.77 -8.77 -13.37
N GLU A 149 5.98 -10.01 -13.77
CA GLU A 149 6.35 -10.38 -15.13
C GLU A 149 5.19 -10.18 -16.12
N SER A 150 3.96 -10.18 -15.62
CA SER A 150 2.76 -9.94 -16.44
C SER A 150 2.53 -8.47 -16.81
N LEU A 151 3.24 -7.53 -16.20
CA LEU A 151 3.16 -6.11 -16.51
C LEU A 151 3.90 -5.79 -17.80
N GLN A 152 3.17 -5.91 -18.91
CA GLN A 152 3.68 -5.41 -20.19
C GLN A 152 3.56 -3.88 -20.23
N PRO A 153 4.67 -3.14 -20.32
CA PRO A 153 4.59 -1.70 -20.48
C PRO A 153 3.85 -1.38 -21.77
N LEU A 154 2.91 -0.45 -21.71
CA LEU A 154 2.28 0.06 -22.93
C LEU A 154 3.36 0.53 -23.91
N SER A 155 3.21 0.17 -25.18
CA SER A 155 4.02 0.75 -26.24
C SER A 155 3.88 2.28 -26.19
N SER A 156 4.92 2.99 -26.65
CA SER A 156 4.91 4.46 -26.73
C SER A 156 3.70 4.98 -27.51
N GLU A 157 3.30 4.27 -28.54
CA GLU A 157 2.15 4.59 -29.40
C GLU A 157 0.80 4.39 -28.67
N ALA A 158 0.65 3.27 -27.96
CA ALA A 158 -0.55 3.02 -27.13
C ALA A 158 -0.68 4.04 -26.01
N ARG A 159 0.43 4.46 -25.40
CA ARG A 159 0.46 5.52 -24.37
C ARG A 159 0.06 6.87 -24.94
N ALA A 160 0.60 7.26 -26.10
CA ALA A 160 0.26 8.51 -26.78
C ALA A 160 -1.23 8.55 -27.17
N HIS A 161 -1.77 7.43 -27.69
CA HIS A 161 -3.19 7.31 -28.01
C HIS A 161 -4.10 7.48 -26.78
N GLN A 162 -3.72 6.89 -25.65
CA GLN A 162 -4.49 7.03 -24.41
C GLN A 162 -4.45 8.45 -23.84
N ILE A 163 -3.29 9.09 -23.87
CA ILE A 163 -3.15 10.50 -23.46
C ILE A 163 -4.05 11.39 -24.32
N ALA A 164 -4.02 11.24 -25.65
CA ALA A 164 -4.86 11.99 -26.56
C ALA A 164 -6.36 11.77 -26.27
N LYS A 165 -6.77 10.54 -25.99
CA LYS A 165 -8.15 10.19 -25.61
C LYS A 165 -8.57 10.80 -24.28
N LEU A 166 -7.69 10.85 -23.29
CA LEU A 166 -7.94 11.53 -22.01
C LEU A 166 -8.06 13.02 -22.20
N GLN A 167 -7.15 13.64 -22.95
CA GLN A 167 -7.20 15.07 -23.28
C GLN A 167 -8.50 15.46 -24.00
N ALA A 168 -8.93 14.66 -24.97
CA ALA A 168 -10.20 14.85 -25.66
C ALA A 168 -11.43 14.73 -24.74
N ARG A 169 -11.39 13.86 -23.73
CA ARG A 169 -12.45 13.67 -22.73
C ARG A 169 -12.46 14.75 -21.65
N MET A 170 -11.32 15.29 -21.29
CA MET A 170 -11.19 16.37 -20.33
C MET A 170 -11.67 17.70 -20.91
N GLY A 171 -11.97 17.73 -22.23
CA GLY A 171 -12.53 18.86 -22.99
C GLY A 171 -12.04 20.18 -22.46
N THR A 172 -11.43 21.00 -23.21
CA THR A 172 -11.04 22.39 -23.02
C THR A 172 -11.57 23.17 -21.78
N GLN A 173 -11.66 22.55 -20.62
CA GLN A 173 -11.73 23.25 -19.36
C GLN A 173 -10.31 23.58 -18.90
N THR A 174 -9.65 24.48 -19.63
CA THR A 174 -8.58 25.30 -19.07
C THR A 174 -9.23 26.28 -18.08
N LYS A 175 -9.64 25.79 -16.93
CA LYS A 175 -9.63 26.65 -15.76
C LYS A 175 -8.16 26.88 -15.46
N THR A 176 -7.68 28.08 -15.79
CA THR A 176 -6.43 28.59 -15.25
C THR A 176 -6.42 28.28 -13.76
N ALA A 177 -5.47 27.46 -13.34
CA ALA A 177 -5.27 27.19 -11.92
C ALA A 177 -5.13 28.55 -11.24
N ASP A 178 -5.97 28.82 -10.25
CA ASP A 178 -5.83 29.98 -9.40
C ASP A 178 -4.48 29.88 -8.67
N PRO A 179 -3.53 30.80 -8.88
CA PRO A 179 -2.21 30.75 -8.26
C PRO A 179 -2.22 31.07 -6.76
N THR A 180 -3.39 31.27 -6.16
CA THR A 180 -3.57 31.72 -4.77
C THR A 180 -3.88 30.60 -3.79
N TRP A 181 -3.38 29.37 -4.01
CA TRP A 181 -3.49 28.34 -2.99
C TRP A 181 -2.46 28.58 -1.90
N ASP A 182 -2.80 29.48 -0.95
CA ASP A 182 -2.05 29.68 0.27
C ASP A 182 -2.11 28.43 1.13
N ARG A 183 -0.93 27.85 1.43
CA ARG A 183 -0.82 26.80 2.43
C ARG A 183 -1.16 27.41 3.79
N PRO A 184 -2.07 26.84 4.58
CA PRO A 184 -2.23 27.27 5.95
C PRO A 184 -0.92 27.03 6.71
N SER A 185 -0.49 28.07 7.40
CA SER A 185 0.69 28.13 8.28
C SER A 185 0.59 27.19 9.46
#